data_f7c27d7c3f4124c305af3d768497fdd8
#
_entry.id   f7c27d7c3f4124c305af3d768497fdd8
#
_cell.length_a   1.000
_cell.length_b   1.000
_cell.length_c   1.000
_cell.angle_alpha   90.00
_cell.angle_beta   90.00
_cell.angle_gamma   90.00
#
_symmetry.space_group_name_H-M   'P 1'
#
loop_
_entity.id
_entity.type
_entity.pdbx_description
1 polymer ?
#
loop_
_entity_poly.entity_id
_entity_poly.type
_entity_poly.pdbx_seq_one_letter_code
_entity_poly.pdbx_strand_id
1 'polypeptide(L)'
;MSDNRGLAVVTGGARGIGEAIVDELVAAGYRVAVVDVNAKALAKTAEREAFRAGLVIPVELSITDRTAVERELGALAASHGAIQALVNNAGMTLPATFLDQTDEDWNRIIAVNLTGTFIMAQVAARQMVEQRSGVIVNISSVSAHGVRTGPAAYAAAKAGVEGLSRLMAVQLGPFGVRVNTVVVGTTATPWLLSRKSDEELETMRSTTLTGSIGEPADIAKTVAFLCSPSAKHITGQMVSVSGGQWMP
;
A
#
# COMPACT_ATOMS: atom_id res chain seq x y z
N MET A 1 -23.42 -15.81 0.87
CA MET A 1 -22.25 -16.57 0.38
C MET A 1 -21.24 -15.53 -0.05
N SER A 2 -20.10 -15.38 0.66
CA SER A 2 -19.07 -14.42 0.25
C SER A 2 -18.47 -14.93 -1.05
N ASP A 3 -18.62 -14.18 -2.15
CA ASP A 3 -17.92 -14.46 -3.39
C ASP A 3 -16.43 -14.56 -3.08
N ASN A 4 -15.84 -15.74 -3.25
CA ASN A 4 -14.39 -15.91 -3.12
C ASN A 4 -13.71 -15.12 -4.25
N ARG A 5 -13.15 -13.96 -3.91
CA ARG A 5 -12.47 -13.07 -4.86
C ARG A 5 -11.02 -13.46 -5.15
N GLY A 6 -10.56 -14.56 -4.58
CA GLY A 6 -9.20 -15.06 -4.74
C GLY A 6 -8.22 -14.45 -3.74
N LEU A 7 -6.93 -14.51 -4.08
CA LEU A 7 -5.84 -14.08 -3.23
C LEU A 7 -5.51 -12.59 -3.44
N ALA A 8 -5.47 -11.84 -2.35
CA ALA A 8 -4.89 -10.49 -2.30
C ALA A 8 -3.57 -10.52 -1.53
N VAL A 9 -2.63 -9.66 -1.90
CA VAL A 9 -1.36 -9.47 -1.18
C VAL A 9 -1.29 -8.02 -0.72
N VAL A 10 -1.05 -7.78 0.58
CA VAL A 10 -0.90 -6.44 1.16
C VAL A 10 0.47 -6.33 1.81
N THR A 11 1.32 -5.45 1.30
CA THR A 11 2.63 -5.19 1.89
C THR A 11 2.52 -4.15 3.01
N GLY A 12 3.30 -4.33 4.10
CA GLY A 12 3.16 -3.51 5.31
C GLY A 12 1.78 -3.67 5.96
N GLY A 13 1.19 -4.87 5.84
CA GLY A 13 -0.19 -5.13 6.20
C GLY A 13 -0.42 -5.44 7.69
N ALA A 14 0.65 -5.54 8.49
CA ALA A 14 0.51 -5.96 9.88
C ALA A 14 0.07 -4.86 10.86
N ARG A 15 -0.03 -3.60 10.42
CA ARG A 15 -0.40 -2.45 11.27
C ARG A 15 -0.90 -1.24 10.47
N GLY A 16 -1.58 -0.33 11.18
CA GLY A 16 -1.96 0.98 10.68
C GLY A 16 -2.84 0.94 9.43
N ILE A 17 -2.47 1.69 8.38
CA ILE A 17 -3.22 1.73 7.12
C ILE A 17 -3.28 0.34 6.48
N GLY A 18 -2.15 -0.38 6.48
CA GLY A 18 -2.10 -1.73 5.90
C GLY A 18 -3.03 -2.71 6.59
N GLU A 19 -3.12 -2.67 7.91
CA GLU A 19 -4.04 -3.51 8.70
C GLU A 19 -5.51 -3.21 8.35
N ALA A 20 -5.88 -1.94 8.27
CA ALA A 20 -7.22 -1.54 7.87
C ALA A 20 -7.54 -2.00 6.42
N ILE A 21 -6.56 -1.94 5.50
CA ILE A 21 -6.71 -2.47 4.14
C ILE A 21 -6.96 -3.98 4.16
N VAL A 22 -6.22 -4.73 4.98
CA VAL A 22 -6.43 -6.18 5.15
C VAL A 22 -7.87 -6.46 5.58
N ASP A 23 -8.39 -5.72 6.56
CA ASP A 23 -9.76 -5.90 7.08
C ASP A 23 -10.82 -5.66 6.00
N GLU A 24 -10.70 -4.56 5.25
CA GLU A 24 -11.64 -4.23 4.18
C GLU A 24 -11.57 -5.25 3.02
N LEU A 25 -10.39 -5.76 2.67
CA LEU A 25 -10.26 -6.79 1.64
C LEU A 25 -10.81 -8.14 2.08
N VAL A 26 -10.63 -8.53 3.35
CA VAL A 26 -11.27 -9.73 3.92
C VAL A 26 -12.79 -9.57 3.90
N ALA A 27 -13.33 -8.43 4.33
CA ALA A 27 -14.75 -8.13 4.26
C ALA A 27 -15.30 -8.14 2.82
N ALA A 28 -14.46 -7.75 1.85
CA ALA A 28 -14.78 -7.81 0.42
C ALA A 28 -14.69 -9.23 -0.18
N GLY A 29 -14.33 -10.26 0.59
CA GLY A 29 -14.29 -11.66 0.15
C GLY A 29 -12.93 -12.15 -0.37
N TYR A 30 -11.85 -11.40 -0.16
CA TYR A 30 -10.50 -11.89 -0.47
C TYR A 30 -9.93 -12.75 0.66
N ARG A 31 -9.11 -13.72 0.30
CA ARG A 31 -8.08 -14.25 1.19
C ARG A 31 -6.86 -13.32 1.08
N VAL A 32 -6.28 -12.90 2.20
CA VAL A 32 -5.26 -11.83 2.20
C VAL A 32 -3.95 -12.33 2.76
N ALA A 33 -2.89 -12.32 1.95
CA ALA A 33 -1.52 -12.49 2.42
C ALA A 33 -1.00 -11.15 2.97
N VAL A 34 -0.67 -11.14 4.25
CA VAL A 34 -0.16 -9.98 5.00
C VAL A 34 1.36 -10.05 5.01
N VAL A 35 1.99 -9.29 4.14
CA VAL A 35 3.46 -9.21 4.02
C VAL A 35 4.00 -8.11 4.91
N ASP A 36 4.88 -8.43 5.84
CA ASP A 36 5.56 -7.44 6.69
C ASP A 36 6.93 -7.98 7.13
N VAL A 37 7.88 -7.10 7.45
CA VAL A 37 9.18 -7.48 8.05
C VAL A 37 9.11 -7.54 9.57
N ASN A 38 8.02 -7.09 10.17
CA ASN A 38 7.85 -7.03 11.61
C ASN A 38 7.19 -8.30 12.14
N ALA A 39 8.00 -9.29 12.50
CA ALA A 39 7.54 -10.58 13.04
C ALA A 39 6.59 -10.43 14.24
N LYS A 40 6.83 -9.43 15.13
CA LYS A 40 5.96 -9.20 16.30
C LYS A 40 4.57 -8.68 15.90
N ALA A 41 4.50 -7.82 14.88
CA ALA A 41 3.23 -7.34 14.38
C ALA A 41 2.47 -8.46 13.63
N LEU A 42 3.18 -9.28 12.85
CA LEU A 42 2.61 -10.46 12.21
C LEU A 42 2.08 -11.49 13.21
N ALA A 43 2.77 -11.70 14.32
CA ALA A 43 2.28 -12.60 15.40
C ALA A 43 0.92 -12.13 15.95
N LYS A 44 0.72 -10.83 16.14
CA LYS A 44 -0.58 -10.28 16.54
C LYS A 44 -1.67 -10.50 15.49
N THR A 45 -1.31 -10.45 14.19
CA THR A 45 -2.24 -10.77 13.12
C THR A 45 -2.74 -12.22 13.23
N ALA A 46 -1.89 -13.15 13.69
CA ALA A 46 -2.25 -14.55 13.91
C ALA A 46 -3.25 -14.78 15.06
N GLU A 47 -3.44 -13.81 15.97
CA GLU A 47 -4.42 -13.89 17.05
C GLU A 47 -5.85 -13.51 16.58
N ARG A 48 -5.99 -12.93 15.40
CA ARG A 48 -7.26 -12.42 14.86
C ARG A 48 -8.18 -13.55 14.39
N GLU A 49 -9.48 -13.32 14.48
CA GLU A 49 -10.50 -14.28 14.00
C GLU A 49 -10.34 -14.60 12.51
N ALA A 50 -10.07 -13.60 11.67
CA ALA A 50 -9.84 -13.78 10.23
C ALA A 50 -8.67 -14.73 9.92
N PHE A 51 -7.63 -14.77 10.75
CA PHE A 51 -6.54 -15.74 10.63
C PHE A 51 -7.03 -17.15 10.98
N ARG A 52 -7.79 -17.32 12.08
CA ARG A 52 -8.35 -18.62 12.49
C ARG A 52 -9.31 -19.17 11.45
N ALA A 53 -10.00 -18.30 10.74
CA ALA A 53 -10.86 -18.66 9.61
C ALA A 53 -10.09 -18.96 8.30
N GLY A 54 -8.75 -18.87 8.29
CA GLY A 54 -7.92 -19.09 7.10
C GLY A 54 -8.04 -18.00 6.03
N LEU A 55 -8.58 -16.82 6.39
CA LEU A 55 -8.76 -15.70 5.48
C LEU A 55 -7.54 -14.77 5.44
N VAL A 56 -6.66 -14.84 6.45
CA VAL A 56 -5.44 -14.03 6.56
C VAL A 56 -4.24 -14.94 6.66
N ILE A 57 -3.20 -14.67 5.89
CA ILE A 57 -1.97 -15.46 5.79
C ILE A 57 -0.80 -14.53 6.13
N PRO A 58 -0.18 -14.62 7.33
CA PRO A 58 1.00 -13.84 7.66
C PRO A 58 2.21 -14.33 6.88
N VAL A 59 2.98 -13.39 6.32
CA VAL A 59 4.21 -13.67 5.55
C VAL A 59 5.31 -12.73 6.01
N GLU A 60 6.32 -13.24 6.70
CA GLU A 60 7.51 -12.47 7.07
C GLU A 60 8.43 -12.36 5.85
N LEU A 61 8.48 -11.16 5.25
CA LEU A 61 9.19 -10.94 4.00
C LEU A 61 9.68 -9.50 3.88
N SER A 62 10.94 -9.32 3.48
CA SER A 62 11.44 -8.04 2.99
C SER A 62 11.10 -7.87 1.51
N ILE A 63 10.35 -6.83 1.17
CA ILE A 63 10.00 -6.52 -0.22
C ILE A 63 11.20 -6.08 -1.07
N THR A 64 12.36 -5.83 -0.45
CA THR A 64 13.61 -5.47 -1.14
C THR A 64 14.45 -6.70 -1.54
N ASP A 65 14.13 -7.87 -1.03
CA ASP A 65 14.75 -9.15 -1.41
C ASP A 65 13.98 -9.79 -2.55
N ARG A 66 14.41 -9.56 -3.77
CA ARG A 66 13.77 -10.09 -4.99
C ARG A 66 13.61 -11.60 -4.97
N THR A 67 14.66 -12.31 -4.60
CA THR A 67 14.65 -13.79 -4.60
C THR A 67 13.62 -14.35 -3.61
N ALA A 68 13.57 -13.75 -2.42
CA ALA A 68 12.56 -14.09 -1.44
C ALA A 68 11.15 -13.73 -1.91
N VAL A 69 10.95 -12.57 -2.54
CA VAL A 69 9.65 -12.17 -3.10
C VAL A 69 9.17 -13.16 -4.17
N GLU A 70 10.03 -13.55 -5.10
CA GLU A 70 9.69 -14.51 -6.16
C GLU A 70 9.28 -15.87 -5.57
N ARG A 71 10.03 -16.37 -4.60
CA ARG A 71 9.73 -17.61 -3.91
C ARG A 71 8.40 -17.56 -3.15
N GLU A 72 8.21 -16.52 -2.32
CA GLU A 72 7.02 -16.42 -1.46
C GLU A 72 5.74 -16.17 -2.26
N LEU A 73 5.75 -15.27 -3.24
CA LEU A 73 4.58 -15.04 -4.07
C LEU A 73 4.25 -16.26 -4.95
N GLY A 74 5.25 -16.99 -5.40
CA GLY A 74 5.07 -18.28 -6.08
C GLY A 74 4.43 -19.33 -5.19
N ALA A 75 4.90 -19.49 -3.96
CA ALA A 75 4.34 -20.42 -2.98
C ALA A 75 2.89 -20.04 -2.58
N LEU A 76 2.62 -18.77 -2.37
CA LEU A 76 1.27 -18.28 -2.09
C LEU A 76 0.30 -18.58 -3.23
N ALA A 77 0.71 -18.34 -4.47
CA ALA A 77 -0.12 -18.62 -5.65
C ALA A 77 -0.39 -20.13 -5.82
N ALA A 78 0.62 -20.97 -5.58
CA ALA A 78 0.47 -22.42 -5.66
C ALA A 78 -0.48 -22.98 -4.59
N SER A 79 -0.46 -22.41 -3.37
CA SER A 79 -1.23 -22.90 -2.24
C SER A 79 -2.64 -22.32 -2.14
N HIS A 80 -2.84 -21.07 -2.61
CA HIS A 80 -4.06 -20.30 -2.37
C HIS A 80 -4.73 -19.76 -3.64
N GLY A 81 -4.19 -20.09 -4.80
CA GLY A 81 -4.66 -19.61 -6.10
C GLY A 81 -3.97 -18.30 -6.54
N ALA A 82 -4.15 -17.97 -7.80
CA ALA A 82 -3.47 -16.84 -8.42
C ALA A 82 -3.79 -15.49 -7.74
N ILE A 83 -2.80 -14.61 -7.69
CA ILE A 83 -2.92 -13.28 -7.07
C ILE A 83 -3.87 -12.43 -7.92
N GLN A 84 -5.01 -12.03 -7.33
CA GLN A 84 -6.01 -11.17 -7.95
C GLN A 84 -5.82 -9.70 -7.62
N ALA A 85 -5.26 -9.41 -6.44
CA ALA A 85 -4.99 -8.02 -6.01
C ALA A 85 -3.62 -7.92 -5.34
N LEU A 86 -2.88 -6.85 -5.65
CA LEU A 86 -1.68 -6.45 -4.93
C LEU A 86 -1.86 -5.03 -4.42
N VAL A 87 -1.65 -4.83 -3.12
CA VAL A 87 -1.60 -3.49 -2.52
C VAL A 87 -0.19 -3.23 -2.00
N ASN A 88 0.53 -2.35 -2.69
CA ASN A 88 1.84 -1.88 -2.27
C ASN A 88 1.69 -0.73 -1.27
N ASN A 89 1.57 -1.09 0.01
CA ASN A 89 1.42 -0.15 1.10
C ASN A 89 2.70 -0.03 1.96
N ALA A 90 3.57 -1.03 1.97
CA ALA A 90 4.81 -0.97 2.74
C ALA A 90 5.60 0.30 2.43
N GLY A 91 6.06 0.95 3.48
CA GLY A 91 6.84 2.16 3.36
C GLY A 91 7.49 2.56 4.68
N MET A 92 8.52 3.35 4.56
CA MET A 92 9.22 3.93 5.70
C MET A 92 9.61 5.38 5.42
N THR A 93 9.76 6.14 6.50
CA THR A 93 10.31 7.49 6.46
C THR A 93 11.26 7.68 7.64
N LEU A 94 12.32 8.44 7.44
CA LEU A 94 13.28 8.84 8.46
C LEU A 94 13.31 10.38 8.46
N PRO A 95 13.04 11.04 9.61
CA PRO A 95 13.01 12.49 9.67
C PRO A 95 14.40 13.07 9.33
N ALA A 96 14.43 13.95 8.34
CA ALA A 96 15.62 14.72 7.98
C ALA A 96 15.19 15.99 7.24
N THR A 97 15.97 17.06 7.36
CA THR A 97 15.89 18.20 6.43
C THR A 97 16.56 17.82 5.11
N PHE A 98 16.37 18.60 4.06
CA PHE A 98 17.04 18.35 2.78
C PHE A 98 18.57 18.37 2.90
N LEU A 99 19.10 19.27 3.72
CA LEU A 99 20.56 19.44 3.89
C LEU A 99 21.18 18.35 4.78
N ASP A 100 20.41 17.74 5.67
CA ASP A 100 20.91 16.77 6.65
C ASP A 100 20.63 15.31 6.23
N GLN A 101 19.93 15.08 5.12
CA GLN A 101 19.64 13.73 4.66
C GLN A 101 20.89 13.03 4.15
N THR A 102 21.28 11.93 4.81
CA THR A 102 22.45 11.15 4.43
C THR A 102 22.19 10.28 3.21
N ASP A 103 23.24 9.90 2.48
CA ASP A 103 23.15 8.94 1.37
C ASP A 103 22.63 7.58 1.83
N GLU A 104 22.97 7.14 3.05
CA GLU A 104 22.48 5.89 3.62
C GLU A 104 20.96 5.92 3.80
N ASP A 105 20.44 6.98 4.43
CA ASP A 105 19.00 7.16 4.62
C ASP A 105 18.27 7.32 3.29
N TRP A 106 18.84 8.08 2.35
CA TRP A 106 18.32 8.18 0.99
C TRP A 106 18.17 6.79 0.36
N ASN A 107 19.26 6.03 0.30
CA ASN A 107 19.26 4.71 -0.32
C ASN A 107 18.28 3.74 0.34
N ARG A 108 18.19 3.76 1.67
CA ARG A 108 17.27 2.92 2.44
C ARG A 108 15.80 3.27 2.16
N ILE A 109 15.48 4.56 2.13
CA ILE A 109 14.12 5.03 1.84
C ILE A 109 13.72 4.68 0.41
N ILE A 110 14.59 4.93 -0.59
CA ILE A 110 14.35 4.57 -1.99
C ILE A 110 14.21 3.05 -2.14
N ALA A 111 15.09 2.27 -1.51
CA ALA A 111 15.03 0.81 -1.59
C ALA A 111 13.67 0.26 -1.13
N VAL A 112 13.14 0.73 -0.01
CA VAL A 112 11.86 0.23 0.51
C VAL A 112 10.68 0.81 -0.26
N ASN A 113 10.61 2.16 -0.40
CA ASN A 113 9.38 2.78 -0.91
C ASN A 113 9.21 2.71 -2.42
N LEU A 114 10.31 2.64 -3.19
CA LEU A 114 10.25 2.62 -4.66
C LEU A 114 10.71 1.27 -5.22
N THR A 115 11.93 0.83 -4.91
CA THR A 115 12.48 -0.41 -5.46
C THR A 115 11.68 -1.62 -4.99
N GLY A 116 11.32 -1.69 -3.71
CA GLY A 116 10.49 -2.76 -3.17
C GLY A 116 9.09 -2.79 -3.80
N THR A 117 8.46 -1.62 -3.98
CA THR A 117 7.20 -1.51 -4.72
C THR A 117 7.32 -2.04 -6.15
N PHE A 118 8.40 -1.68 -6.86
CA PHE A 118 8.68 -2.19 -8.20
C PHE A 118 8.86 -3.72 -8.22
N ILE A 119 9.63 -4.29 -7.29
CA ILE A 119 9.86 -5.73 -7.20
C ILE A 119 8.54 -6.47 -6.99
N MET A 120 7.76 -6.09 -5.99
CA MET A 120 6.47 -6.70 -5.69
C MET A 120 5.50 -6.61 -6.86
N ALA A 121 5.40 -5.42 -7.46
CA ALA A 121 4.53 -5.19 -8.61
C ALA A 121 4.94 -6.04 -9.82
N GLN A 122 6.23 -6.12 -10.13
CA GLN A 122 6.72 -6.88 -11.28
C GLN A 122 6.48 -8.38 -11.13
N VAL A 123 6.75 -8.93 -9.92
CA VAL A 123 6.55 -10.37 -9.66
C VAL A 123 5.07 -10.73 -9.71
N ALA A 124 4.20 -9.96 -9.06
CA ALA A 124 2.76 -10.20 -9.11
C ALA A 124 2.19 -9.99 -10.52
N ALA A 125 2.65 -8.96 -11.25
CA ALA A 125 2.16 -8.67 -12.60
C ALA A 125 2.43 -9.80 -13.60
N ARG A 126 3.52 -10.54 -13.48
CA ARG A 126 3.79 -11.72 -14.33
C ARG A 126 2.65 -12.73 -14.25
N GLN A 127 2.20 -13.07 -13.04
CA GLN A 127 1.06 -13.97 -12.84
C GLN A 127 -0.26 -13.35 -13.35
N MET A 128 -0.49 -12.05 -13.07
CA MET A 128 -1.69 -11.34 -13.51
C MET A 128 -1.80 -11.26 -15.03
N VAL A 129 -0.69 -11.11 -15.75
CA VAL A 129 -0.64 -11.11 -17.22
C VAL A 129 -0.98 -12.48 -17.79
N GLU A 130 -0.43 -13.56 -17.23
CA GLU A 130 -0.74 -14.94 -17.63
C GLU A 130 -2.22 -15.28 -17.48
N GLN A 131 -2.83 -14.89 -16.36
CA GLN A 131 -4.26 -15.11 -16.11
C GLN A 131 -5.18 -14.07 -16.76
N ARG A 132 -4.62 -13.02 -17.38
CA ARG A 132 -5.33 -11.89 -18.00
C ARG A 132 -6.32 -11.19 -17.07
N SER A 133 -5.98 -11.11 -15.79
CA SER A 133 -6.80 -10.51 -14.74
C SER A 133 -5.94 -10.10 -13.56
N GLY A 134 -6.22 -8.94 -12.98
CA GLY A 134 -5.55 -8.48 -11.77
C GLY A 134 -5.78 -7.00 -11.48
N VAL A 135 -5.47 -6.61 -10.26
CA VAL A 135 -5.46 -5.21 -9.87
C VAL A 135 -4.26 -4.92 -8.96
N ILE A 136 -3.57 -3.83 -9.25
CA ILE A 136 -2.48 -3.30 -8.42
C ILE A 136 -2.90 -1.93 -7.90
N VAL A 137 -2.83 -1.74 -6.59
CA VAL A 137 -3.03 -0.44 -5.94
C VAL A 137 -1.75 -0.05 -5.22
N ASN A 138 -1.16 1.07 -5.61
CA ASN A 138 0.04 1.61 -4.99
C ASN A 138 -0.32 2.75 -4.05
N ILE A 139 0.27 2.76 -2.85
CA ILE A 139 0.08 3.84 -1.88
C ILE A 139 1.17 4.89 -2.05
N SER A 140 0.75 6.10 -2.49
CA SER A 140 1.57 7.30 -2.53
C SER A 140 1.25 8.23 -1.35
N SER A 141 1.68 9.44 -1.40
CA SER A 141 1.54 10.45 -0.33
C SER A 141 1.45 11.84 -0.93
N VAL A 142 0.75 12.73 -0.24
CA VAL A 142 0.78 14.19 -0.54
C VAL A 142 2.21 14.78 -0.50
N SER A 143 3.14 14.10 0.15
CA SER A 143 4.56 14.47 0.14
C SER A 143 5.19 14.41 -1.26
N ALA A 144 4.68 13.58 -2.16
CA ALA A 144 5.11 13.53 -3.56
C ALA A 144 4.86 14.85 -4.31
N HIS A 145 3.94 15.66 -3.81
CA HIS A 145 3.50 16.92 -4.43
C HIS A 145 3.99 18.17 -3.68
N GLY A 146 4.94 18.02 -2.76
CA GLY A 146 5.52 19.13 -2.02
C GLY A 146 4.54 19.81 -1.02
N VAL A 147 3.43 19.16 -0.70
CA VAL A 147 2.40 19.73 0.21
C VAL A 147 2.91 19.84 1.64
N ARG A 148 3.90 19.06 2.02
CA ARG A 148 4.45 19.00 3.38
C ARG A 148 5.97 18.97 3.38
N THR A 149 6.56 19.51 4.44
CA THR A 149 7.99 19.32 4.73
C THR A 149 8.21 17.86 5.14
N GLY A 150 9.24 17.25 4.58
CA GLY A 150 9.60 15.86 4.87
C GLY A 150 10.89 15.45 4.18
N PRO A 151 11.39 14.24 4.41
CA PRO A 151 12.62 13.74 3.78
C PRO A 151 12.51 13.75 2.26
N ALA A 152 13.52 14.29 1.59
CA ALA A 152 13.57 14.38 0.13
C ALA A 152 13.44 13.01 -0.53
N ALA A 153 14.12 11.98 0.00
CA ALA A 153 14.03 10.61 -0.50
C ALA A 153 12.62 10.05 -0.45
N TYR A 154 11.84 10.36 0.61
CA TYR A 154 10.45 9.88 0.70
C TYR A 154 9.57 10.53 -0.36
N ALA A 155 9.68 11.85 -0.53
CA ALA A 155 8.96 12.59 -1.56
C ALA A 155 9.32 12.07 -2.96
N ALA A 156 10.62 11.92 -3.26
CA ALA A 156 11.12 11.39 -4.52
C ALA A 156 10.62 9.95 -4.78
N ALA A 157 10.67 9.08 -3.75
CA ALA A 157 10.19 7.70 -3.88
C ALA A 157 8.69 7.65 -4.19
N LYS A 158 7.86 8.45 -3.49
CA LYS A 158 6.41 8.45 -3.70
C LYS A 158 6.03 9.06 -5.05
N ALA A 159 6.72 10.11 -5.51
CA ALA A 159 6.58 10.62 -6.88
C ALA A 159 7.00 9.57 -7.93
N GLY A 160 8.09 8.82 -7.67
CA GLY A 160 8.53 7.71 -8.50
C GLY A 160 7.50 6.59 -8.60
N VAL A 161 6.82 6.25 -7.49
CA VAL A 161 5.71 5.27 -7.47
C VAL A 161 4.56 5.73 -8.37
N GLU A 162 4.22 7.01 -8.39
CA GLU A 162 3.15 7.53 -9.25
C GLU A 162 3.51 7.45 -10.72
N GLY A 163 4.75 7.81 -11.10
CA GLY A 163 5.27 7.65 -12.45
C GLY A 163 5.27 6.19 -12.90
N LEU A 164 5.77 5.30 -12.03
CA LEU A 164 5.76 3.84 -12.25
C LEU A 164 4.34 3.30 -12.44
N SER A 165 3.39 3.74 -11.63
CA SER A 165 1.99 3.29 -11.71
C SER A 165 1.33 3.63 -13.04
N ARG A 166 1.56 4.84 -13.56
CA ARG A 166 1.04 5.23 -14.89
C ARG A 166 1.62 4.37 -16.00
N LEU A 167 2.94 4.12 -15.97
CA LEU A 167 3.58 3.24 -16.96
C LEU A 167 3.04 1.82 -16.89
N MET A 168 2.90 1.27 -15.67
CA MET A 168 2.32 -0.07 -15.48
C MET A 168 0.89 -0.15 -16.00
N ALA A 169 0.05 0.86 -15.77
CA ALA A 169 -1.32 0.88 -16.29
C ALA A 169 -1.36 0.80 -17.80
N VAL A 170 -0.47 1.51 -18.50
CA VAL A 170 -0.36 1.46 -19.96
C VAL A 170 0.12 0.08 -20.45
N GLN A 171 1.15 -0.48 -19.82
CA GLN A 171 1.77 -1.72 -20.28
C GLN A 171 0.95 -2.97 -19.91
N LEU A 172 0.27 -2.96 -18.77
CA LEU A 172 -0.46 -4.12 -18.26
C LEU A 172 -1.96 -4.10 -18.65
N GLY A 173 -2.50 -2.94 -19.01
CA GLY A 173 -3.91 -2.79 -19.42
C GLY A 173 -4.34 -3.74 -20.54
N PRO A 174 -3.55 -3.94 -21.63
CA PRO A 174 -3.87 -4.90 -22.69
C PRO A 174 -4.03 -6.36 -22.21
N PHE A 175 -3.51 -6.67 -21.03
CA PHE A 175 -3.63 -7.98 -20.39
C PHE A 175 -4.74 -8.05 -19.33
N GLY A 176 -5.61 -7.03 -19.26
CA GLY A 176 -6.71 -7.03 -18.28
C GLY A 176 -6.30 -6.67 -16.85
N VAL A 177 -5.10 -6.13 -16.65
CA VAL A 177 -4.60 -5.72 -15.33
C VAL A 177 -4.78 -4.22 -15.14
N ARG A 178 -5.46 -3.82 -14.06
CA ARG A 178 -5.64 -2.41 -13.69
C ARG A 178 -4.59 -1.98 -12.68
N VAL A 179 -4.09 -0.76 -12.81
CA VAL A 179 -3.13 -0.18 -11.86
C VAL A 179 -3.58 1.22 -11.49
N ASN A 180 -3.74 1.48 -10.19
CA ASN A 180 -4.09 2.79 -9.67
C ASN A 180 -3.22 3.18 -8.46
N THR A 181 -3.21 4.45 -8.15
CA THR A 181 -2.48 5.00 -7.00
C THR A 181 -3.46 5.68 -6.05
N VAL A 182 -3.32 5.44 -4.76
CA VAL A 182 -4.00 6.19 -3.70
C VAL A 182 -2.99 7.16 -3.09
N VAL A 183 -3.26 8.47 -3.21
CA VAL A 183 -2.43 9.54 -2.64
C VAL A 183 -2.96 9.87 -1.26
N VAL A 184 -2.20 9.51 -0.24
CA VAL A 184 -2.63 9.58 1.16
C VAL A 184 -2.18 10.90 1.79
N GLY A 185 -3.13 11.56 2.44
CA GLY A 185 -2.89 12.73 3.28
C GLY A 185 -2.47 12.37 4.71
N THR A 186 -2.62 13.33 5.62
CA THR A 186 -2.41 13.09 7.05
C THR A 186 -3.42 12.07 7.55
N THR A 187 -2.94 10.98 8.13
CA THR A 187 -3.77 9.87 8.61
C THR A 187 -3.42 9.54 10.05
N ALA A 188 -4.43 9.43 10.91
CA ALA A 188 -4.33 9.14 12.34
C ALA A 188 -3.92 7.67 12.59
N THR A 189 -2.71 7.32 12.19
CA THR A 189 -2.13 6.02 12.51
C THR A 189 -1.57 6.02 13.94
N PRO A 190 -1.49 4.87 14.62
CA PRO A 190 -0.82 4.76 15.92
C PRO A 190 0.61 5.34 15.91
N TRP A 191 1.30 5.19 14.80
CA TRP A 191 2.64 5.75 14.62
C TRP A 191 2.64 7.29 14.62
N LEU A 192 1.67 7.93 13.96
CA LEU A 192 1.55 9.39 13.96
C LEU A 192 1.16 9.89 15.35
N LEU A 193 0.10 9.31 15.91
CA LEU A 193 -0.47 9.74 17.20
C LEU A 193 0.52 9.62 18.36
N SER A 194 1.40 8.60 18.34
CA SER A 194 2.43 8.43 19.37
C SER A 194 3.60 9.43 19.30
N ARG A 195 3.67 10.28 18.25
CA ARG A 195 4.79 11.19 17.98
C ARG A 195 4.40 12.66 17.91
N LYS A 196 3.12 12.96 17.98
CA LYS A 196 2.59 14.31 17.77
C LYS A 196 1.83 14.77 19.01
N SER A 197 2.05 16.03 19.40
CA SER A 197 1.25 16.69 20.43
C SER A 197 -0.15 17.04 19.91
N ASP A 198 -1.08 17.33 20.82
CA ASP A 198 -2.43 17.75 20.43
C ASP A 198 -2.41 19.04 19.60
N GLU A 199 -1.49 19.98 19.90
CA GLU A 199 -1.31 21.22 19.14
C GLU A 199 -0.81 20.94 17.71
N GLU A 200 0.15 20.02 17.55
CA GLU A 200 0.61 19.59 16.22
C GLU A 200 -0.50 18.88 15.44
N LEU A 201 -1.31 18.07 16.11
CA LEU A 201 -2.46 17.40 15.50
C LEU A 201 -3.53 18.42 15.07
N GLU A 202 -3.78 19.46 15.89
CA GLU A 202 -4.70 20.54 15.51
C GLU A 202 -4.19 21.32 14.30
N THR A 203 -2.90 21.63 14.28
CA THR A 203 -2.26 22.25 13.11
C THR A 203 -2.42 21.39 11.87
N MET A 204 -2.30 20.05 12.01
CA MET A 204 -2.52 19.13 10.89
C MET A 204 -3.97 19.11 10.43
N ARG A 205 -4.96 19.17 11.33
CA ARG A 205 -6.38 19.28 10.98
C ARG A 205 -6.67 20.54 10.17
N SER A 206 -6.13 21.67 10.59
CA SER A 206 -6.33 22.96 9.90
C SER A 206 -5.77 22.98 8.48
N THR A 207 -4.89 22.05 8.10
CA THR A 207 -4.38 21.93 6.73
C THR A 207 -5.31 21.14 5.80
N THR A 208 -6.39 20.57 6.32
CA THR A 208 -7.38 19.84 5.53
C THR A 208 -8.62 20.70 5.26
N LEU A 209 -9.23 20.57 4.10
CA LEU A 209 -10.51 21.23 3.79
C LEU A 209 -11.68 20.61 4.54
N THR A 210 -11.57 19.33 4.93
CA THR A 210 -12.59 18.61 5.71
C THR A 210 -12.52 18.95 7.20
N GLY A 211 -11.51 19.66 7.67
CA GLY A 211 -11.31 19.99 9.08
C GLY A 211 -10.97 18.79 9.97
N SER A 212 -10.56 17.66 9.38
CA SER A 212 -10.24 16.42 10.10
C SER A 212 -8.97 15.75 9.58
N ILE A 213 -8.27 15.03 10.44
CA ILE A 213 -7.23 14.08 10.03
C ILE A 213 -7.94 12.81 9.57
N GLY A 214 -7.51 12.25 8.41
CA GLY A 214 -8.07 11.00 7.90
C GLY A 214 -7.81 9.81 8.84
N GLU A 215 -8.66 8.82 8.78
CA GLU A 215 -8.48 7.56 9.48
C GLU A 215 -7.95 6.47 8.54
N PRO A 216 -7.26 5.43 9.04
CA PRO A 216 -6.84 4.29 8.22
C PRO A 216 -7.97 3.67 7.39
N ALA A 217 -9.19 3.66 7.95
CA ALA A 217 -10.38 3.14 7.28
C ALA A 217 -10.78 3.93 6.02
N ASP A 218 -10.50 5.24 5.95
CA ASP A 218 -10.82 6.05 4.77
C ASP A 218 -9.99 5.61 3.55
N ILE A 219 -8.71 5.32 3.80
CA ILE A 219 -7.80 4.81 2.79
C ILE A 219 -8.18 3.38 2.41
N ALA A 220 -8.46 2.55 3.41
CA ALA A 220 -8.78 1.13 3.22
C ALA A 220 -10.04 0.93 2.37
N LYS A 221 -11.12 1.69 2.60
CA LYS A 221 -12.35 1.65 1.81
C LYS A 221 -12.11 2.04 0.35
N THR A 222 -11.29 3.07 0.12
CA THR A 222 -10.89 3.49 -1.24
C THR A 222 -10.11 2.39 -1.94
N VAL A 223 -9.15 1.75 -1.26
CA VAL A 223 -8.38 0.62 -1.79
C VAL A 223 -9.30 -0.56 -2.13
N ALA A 224 -10.21 -0.94 -1.22
CA ALA A 224 -11.16 -2.02 -1.44
C ALA A 224 -12.10 -1.73 -2.63
N PHE A 225 -12.56 -0.49 -2.79
CA PHE A 225 -13.31 -0.04 -3.97
C PHE A 225 -12.48 -0.22 -5.25
N LEU A 226 -11.23 0.26 -5.28
CA LEU A 226 -10.36 0.12 -6.45
C LEU A 226 -10.05 -1.35 -6.79
N CYS A 227 -10.00 -2.24 -5.80
CA CYS A 227 -9.86 -3.68 -5.98
C CYS A 227 -11.16 -4.37 -6.43
N SER A 228 -12.31 -3.70 -6.35
CA SER A 228 -13.61 -4.29 -6.66
C SER A 228 -13.96 -4.24 -8.17
N PRO A 229 -14.93 -5.05 -8.62
CA PRO A 229 -15.49 -4.96 -9.96
C PRO A 229 -16.17 -3.60 -10.26
N SER A 230 -16.60 -2.87 -9.23
CA SER A 230 -17.18 -1.53 -9.39
C SER A 230 -16.18 -0.53 -9.98
N ALA A 231 -14.87 -0.77 -9.84
CA ALA A 231 -13.80 0.03 -10.41
C ALA A 231 -13.27 -0.53 -11.75
N LYS A 232 -14.01 -1.39 -12.45
CA LYS A 232 -13.54 -2.08 -13.67
C LYS A 232 -13.05 -1.15 -14.80
N HIS A 233 -13.50 0.09 -14.81
CA HIS A 233 -13.12 1.09 -15.83
C HIS A 233 -12.18 2.17 -15.27
N ILE A 234 -11.56 1.92 -14.11
CA ILE A 234 -10.62 2.83 -13.45
C ILE A 234 -9.23 2.20 -13.48
N THR A 235 -8.32 2.78 -14.27
CA THR A 235 -6.89 2.41 -14.33
C THR A 235 -6.05 3.64 -14.67
N GLY A 236 -4.80 3.67 -14.22
CA GLY A 236 -3.87 4.78 -14.42
C GLY A 236 -4.17 6.02 -13.58
N GLN A 237 -5.14 5.95 -12.64
CA GLN A 237 -5.60 7.10 -11.89
C GLN A 237 -4.85 7.27 -10.57
N MET A 238 -4.73 8.54 -10.16
CA MET A 238 -4.33 8.94 -8.82
C MET A 238 -5.58 9.41 -8.06
N VAL A 239 -5.96 8.67 -7.02
CA VAL A 239 -7.11 8.99 -6.17
C VAL A 239 -6.61 9.60 -4.88
N SER A 240 -6.90 10.88 -4.64
CA SER A 240 -6.51 11.56 -3.41
C SER A 240 -7.47 11.22 -2.26
N VAL A 241 -6.92 10.70 -1.16
CA VAL A 241 -7.60 10.51 0.12
C VAL A 241 -6.85 11.34 1.15
N SER A 242 -7.08 12.65 1.12
CA SER A 242 -6.25 13.63 1.83
C SER A 242 -7.04 14.72 2.56
N GLY A 243 -8.37 14.65 2.56
CA GLY A 243 -9.21 15.72 3.10
C GLY A 243 -9.01 17.06 2.37
N GLY A 244 -8.59 17.03 1.09
CA GLY A 244 -8.33 18.21 0.29
C GLY A 244 -6.94 18.83 0.50
N GLN A 245 -6.01 18.18 1.21
CA GLN A 245 -4.63 18.66 1.34
C GLN A 245 -3.91 18.72 -0.01
N TRP A 246 -4.30 17.88 -0.94
CA TRP A 246 -3.86 17.90 -2.33
C TRP A 246 -5.00 17.52 -3.26
N MET A 247 -5.11 18.24 -4.36
CA MET A 247 -6.08 18.02 -5.43
C MET A 247 -5.29 17.89 -6.76
N PRO A 248 -5.51 16.84 -7.57
CA PRO A 248 -4.86 16.65 -8.86
C PRO A 248 -5.31 17.65 -9.90
#